data_b13939f806eeb66dd7e3c515155637a2
#
_entry.id   b13939f806eeb66dd7e3c515155637a2
#
_cell.length_a   1.000
_cell.length_b   1.000
_cell.length_c   1.000
_cell.angle_alpha   90.00
_cell.angle_beta   90.00
_cell.angle_gamma   90.00
#
_symmetry.space_group_name_H-M   'P 1'
#
loop_
_entity.id
_entity.type
_entity.pdbx_description
1 polymer ?
#
loop_
_entity_poly.entity_id
_entity_poly.type
_entity_poly.pdbx_seq_one_letter_code
_entity_poly.pdbx_strand_id
1 'polypeptide(L)'
;IYQNKDNKTLLGLSLLSISALIPILWHGNTPGIQAIESWNLINQVLMGLLFPLFIIRNFGPLLAKNLPIHKVIYKAAILPLHLIQIGVLILSLGVVFAFNSGAYHLGMAAKENFAGDIASLLEDRTMAEIHYKNATLHSRLNTKSNLSLAALAQQAGDTETFAYYVATSQSINKDPALSVALANIFAAENHPFDALFTLQKSDASDPRIATQIALQYERLASPDSAAYFYNQAYNSAPDNPLYLANKIYADKIYLKQKPEFNPSEEMAVQANLLASGIPTAPMNPTF
;
A
#
# COMPACT_ATOMS: atom_id res chain seq x y z
N ILE A 1 24.33 9.19 37.92
CA ILE A 1 25.37 8.91 36.89
C ILE A 1 24.92 7.72 36.00
N TYR A 2 24.32 6.66 36.56
CA TYR A 2 23.83 5.50 35.77
C TYR A 2 22.68 5.84 34.82
N GLN A 3 21.73 6.65 35.28
CA GLN A 3 20.52 7.00 34.51
C GLN A 3 20.80 7.74 33.18
N ASN A 4 21.91 8.48 33.11
CA ASN A 4 22.28 9.25 31.91
C ASN A 4 22.98 8.40 30.83
N LYS A 5 23.67 7.32 31.24
CA LYS A 5 24.25 6.35 30.28
C LYS A 5 23.20 5.49 29.65
N ASP A 6 22.21 5.03 30.44
CA ASP A 6 21.12 4.18 29.96
C ASP A 6 20.23 4.91 28.93
N ASN A 7 19.97 6.21 29.16
CA ASN A 7 19.22 7.03 28.24
C ASN A 7 19.90 7.19 26.87
N LYS A 8 21.23 7.34 26.84
CA LYS A 8 21.99 7.44 25.58
C LYS A 8 22.00 6.13 24.82
N THR A 9 22.12 5.01 25.53
CA THR A 9 22.07 3.66 24.93
C THR A 9 20.69 3.37 24.36
N LEU A 10 19.62 3.70 25.09
CA LEU A 10 18.25 3.56 24.64
C LEU A 10 17.97 4.45 23.42
N LEU A 11 18.46 5.70 23.44
CA LEU A 11 18.33 6.60 22.29
C LEU A 11 19.05 6.03 21.05
N GLY A 12 20.27 5.53 21.23
CA GLY A 12 21.05 4.90 20.16
C GLY A 12 20.36 3.68 19.57
N LEU A 13 19.83 2.79 20.41
CA LEU A 13 19.06 1.62 19.99
C LEU A 13 17.76 2.01 19.26
N SER A 14 17.06 3.03 19.76
CA SER A 14 15.86 3.54 19.11
C SER A 14 16.15 4.11 17.72
N LEU A 15 17.20 4.91 17.57
CA LEU A 15 17.64 5.44 16.29
C LEU A 15 18.04 4.32 15.30
N LEU A 16 18.73 3.31 15.80
CA LEU A 16 19.15 2.16 15.00
C LEU A 16 17.93 1.34 14.55
N SER A 17 16.94 1.16 15.41
CA SER A 17 15.67 0.49 15.06
C SER A 17 14.90 1.27 14.01
N ILE A 18 14.79 2.58 14.16
CA ILE A 18 14.12 3.46 13.18
C ILE A 18 14.85 3.40 11.84
N SER A 19 16.19 3.47 11.82
CA SER A 19 16.96 3.42 10.59
C SER A 19 16.77 2.10 9.83
N ALA A 20 16.59 0.98 10.54
CA ALA A 20 16.32 -0.33 9.94
C ALA A 20 14.92 -0.41 9.30
N LEU A 21 13.95 0.40 9.78
CA LEU A 21 12.59 0.44 9.21
C LEU A 21 12.51 1.28 7.93
N ILE A 22 13.40 2.28 7.77
CA ILE A 22 13.36 3.22 6.64
C ILE A 22 13.39 2.49 5.29
N PRO A 23 14.30 1.54 5.00
CA PRO A 23 14.32 0.83 3.72
C PRO A 23 13.04 0.03 3.46
N ILE A 24 12.48 -0.60 4.50
CA ILE A 24 11.26 -1.41 4.41
C ILE A 24 10.06 -0.53 4.00
N LEU A 25 9.95 0.64 4.61
CA LEU A 25 8.88 1.61 4.32
C LEU A 25 9.09 2.29 2.96
N TRP A 26 10.32 2.72 2.67
CA TRP A 26 10.65 3.44 1.44
C TRP A 26 10.42 2.60 0.18
N HIS A 27 10.79 1.33 0.22
CA HIS A 27 10.60 0.42 -0.91
C HIS A 27 9.22 -0.26 -0.94
N GLY A 28 8.31 0.12 -0.06
CA GLY A 28 6.96 -0.46 0.01
C GLY A 28 6.97 -1.98 0.22
N ASN A 29 7.92 -2.48 1.03
CA ASN A 29 8.07 -3.91 1.31
C ASN A 29 6.96 -4.38 2.27
N THR A 30 5.74 -4.54 1.74
CA THR A 30 4.55 -4.91 2.51
C THR A 30 4.73 -6.17 3.35
N PRO A 31 5.36 -7.26 2.88
CA PRO A 31 5.65 -8.42 3.75
C PRO A 31 6.55 -8.07 4.93
N GLY A 32 7.51 -7.17 4.75
CA GLY A 32 8.37 -6.71 5.84
C GLY A 32 7.59 -5.97 6.93
N ILE A 33 6.68 -5.09 6.54
CA ILE A 33 5.78 -4.38 7.47
C ILE A 33 4.93 -5.39 8.23
N GLN A 34 4.27 -6.29 7.54
CA GLN A 34 3.41 -7.33 8.14
C GLN A 34 4.19 -8.29 9.05
N ALA A 35 5.44 -8.61 8.72
CA ALA A 35 6.32 -9.42 9.58
C ALA A 35 6.59 -8.71 10.91
N ILE A 36 6.89 -7.41 10.87
CA ILE A 36 7.15 -6.58 12.05
C ILE A 36 5.88 -6.46 12.90
N GLU A 37 4.73 -6.20 12.27
CA GLU A 37 3.43 -6.15 12.96
C GLU A 37 3.10 -7.46 13.67
N SER A 38 3.26 -8.59 12.97
CA SER A 38 3.02 -9.93 13.52
C SER A 38 3.97 -10.23 14.67
N TRP A 39 5.24 -9.87 14.55
CA TRP A 39 6.21 -10.05 15.62
C TRP A 39 5.92 -9.14 16.81
N ASN A 40 5.54 -7.90 16.59
CA ASN A 40 5.09 -7.00 17.64
C ASN A 40 3.90 -7.56 18.42
N LEU A 41 2.90 -8.10 17.71
CA LEU A 41 1.75 -8.73 18.33
C LEU A 41 2.17 -9.91 19.24
N ILE A 42 3.06 -10.79 18.75
CA ILE A 42 3.59 -11.92 19.53
C ILE A 42 4.28 -11.41 20.81
N ASN A 43 5.12 -10.39 20.68
CA ASN A 43 5.80 -9.80 21.85
C ASN A 43 4.81 -9.19 22.85
N GLN A 44 3.80 -8.47 22.38
CA GLN A 44 2.76 -7.88 23.24
C GLN A 44 1.98 -8.95 24.00
N VAL A 45 1.61 -10.03 23.32
CA VAL A 45 0.91 -11.18 23.96
C VAL A 45 1.78 -11.83 25.03
N LEU A 46 3.05 -12.10 24.72
CA LEU A 46 3.99 -12.71 25.67
C LEU A 46 4.25 -11.79 26.88
N MET A 47 4.43 -10.50 26.65
CA MET A 47 4.59 -9.51 27.73
C MET A 47 3.31 -9.39 28.55
N GLY A 48 2.15 -9.42 27.90
CA GLY A 48 0.85 -9.40 28.57
C GLY A 48 0.63 -10.61 29.48
N LEU A 49 1.10 -11.80 29.08
CA LEU A 49 1.04 -13.00 29.90
C LEU A 49 1.99 -12.97 31.12
N LEU A 50 3.09 -12.25 31.01
CA LEU A 50 4.02 -12.08 32.16
C LEU A 50 3.40 -11.27 33.31
N PHE A 51 2.51 -10.33 33.00
CA PHE A 51 1.87 -9.50 34.02
C PHE A 51 1.02 -10.32 35.00
N PRO A 52 0.04 -11.15 34.57
CA PRO A 52 -0.69 -12.01 35.49
C PRO A 52 0.22 -13.02 36.24
N LEU A 53 1.25 -13.55 35.59
CA LEU A 53 2.23 -14.41 36.26
C LEU A 53 2.97 -13.67 37.38
N PHE A 54 3.33 -12.41 37.15
CA PHE A 54 3.91 -11.55 38.17
C PHE A 54 2.94 -11.32 39.33
N ILE A 55 1.66 -11.04 39.06
CA ILE A 55 0.63 -10.88 40.08
C ILE A 55 0.46 -12.15 40.89
N ILE A 56 0.28 -13.29 40.22
CA ILE A 56 0.12 -14.60 40.88
C ILE A 56 1.31 -14.92 41.78
N ARG A 57 2.53 -14.71 41.30
CA ARG A 57 3.75 -14.99 42.07
C ARG A 57 3.86 -14.11 43.31
N ASN A 58 3.49 -12.84 43.23
CA ASN A 58 3.61 -11.89 44.36
C ASN A 58 2.44 -11.97 45.34
N PHE A 59 1.24 -12.14 44.85
CA PHE A 59 0.03 -12.10 45.66
C PHE A 59 -0.57 -13.48 45.97
N GLY A 60 -0.27 -14.51 45.17
CA GLY A 60 -0.77 -15.87 45.36
C GLY A 60 -0.45 -16.45 46.77
N PRO A 61 0.79 -16.35 47.25
CA PRO A 61 1.12 -16.83 48.60
C PRO A 61 0.38 -16.08 49.73
N LEU A 62 0.05 -14.81 49.52
CA LEU A 62 -0.70 -14.01 50.48
C LEU A 62 -2.17 -14.42 50.49
N LEU A 63 -2.76 -14.65 49.31
CA LEU A 63 -4.12 -15.15 49.16
C LEU A 63 -4.27 -16.54 49.75
N ALA A 64 -3.32 -17.44 49.50
CA ALA A 64 -3.34 -18.79 50.04
C ALA A 64 -3.30 -18.82 51.59
N LYS A 65 -2.74 -17.79 52.22
CA LYS A 65 -2.71 -17.62 53.69
C LYS A 65 -3.85 -16.79 54.24
N ASN A 66 -4.85 -16.43 53.44
CA ASN A 66 -5.96 -15.55 53.79
C ASN A 66 -5.52 -14.20 54.41
N LEU A 67 -4.34 -13.71 54.01
CA LEU A 67 -3.82 -12.43 54.48
C LEU A 67 -4.45 -11.29 53.69
N PRO A 68 -4.87 -10.20 54.37
CA PRO A 68 -5.46 -9.04 53.68
C PRO A 68 -4.39 -8.31 52.87
N ILE A 69 -4.44 -8.43 51.54
CA ILE A 69 -3.47 -7.88 50.60
C ILE A 69 -3.24 -6.36 50.80
N HIS A 70 -4.33 -5.64 51.15
CA HIS A 70 -4.30 -4.19 51.33
C HIS A 70 -3.58 -3.72 52.60
N LYS A 71 -3.32 -4.63 53.57
CA LYS A 71 -2.63 -4.34 54.82
C LYS A 71 -1.17 -4.76 54.83
N VAL A 72 -0.70 -5.48 53.81
CA VAL A 72 0.70 -5.91 53.71
C VAL A 72 1.51 -4.84 53.06
N ILE A 73 2.57 -4.38 53.72
CA ILE A 73 3.54 -3.47 53.12
C ILE A 73 4.25 -4.24 52.00
N TYR A 74 3.86 -3.93 50.78
CA TYR A 74 4.39 -4.58 49.58
C TYR A 74 5.78 -4.05 49.28
N LYS A 75 6.80 -4.86 49.52
CA LYS A 75 8.13 -4.62 48.96
C LYS A 75 8.17 -5.26 47.58
N ALA A 76 8.02 -4.44 46.55
CA ALA A 76 8.12 -4.91 45.17
C ALA A 76 9.45 -5.63 45.00
N ALA A 77 9.41 -6.92 44.63
CA ALA A 77 10.57 -7.59 44.13
C ALA A 77 11.03 -6.81 42.89
N ILE A 78 12.24 -6.28 42.92
CA ILE A 78 12.81 -5.59 41.76
C ILE A 78 13.03 -6.64 40.69
N LEU A 79 12.11 -6.70 39.75
CA LEU A 79 12.25 -7.53 38.55
C LEU A 79 13.24 -6.84 37.62
N PRO A 80 14.29 -7.53 37.19
CA PRO A 80 15.20 -6.99 36.18
C PRO A 80 14.49 -6.95 34.85
N LEU A 81 13.74 -5.87 34.60
CA LEU A 81 12.90 -5.67 33.40
C LEU A 81 13.69 -5.95 32.11
N HIS A 82 14.94 -5.53 32.05
CA HIS A 82 15.79 -5.78 30.88
C HIS A 82 16.04 -7.26 30.62
N LEU A 83 16.23 -8.10 31.66
CA LEU A 83 16.39 -9.53 31.48
C LEU A 83 15.09 -10.21 31.03
N ILE A 84 13.95 -9.74 31.53
CA ILE A 84 12.64 -10.23 31.12
C ILE A 84 12.39 -9.87 29.66
N GLN A 85 12.68 -8.63 29.24
CA GLN A 85 12.54 -8.20 27.86
C GLN A 85 13.41 -9.01 26.92
N ILE A 86 14.67 -9.28 27.27
CA ILE A 86 15.56 -10.16 26.49
C ILE A 86 14.99 -11.59 26.42
N GLY A 87 14.52 -12.12 27.55
CA GLY A 87 13.91 -13.44 27.60
C GLY A 87 12.68 -13.57 26.73
N VAL A 88 11.79 -12.55 26.73
CA VAL A 88 10.60 -12.50 25.87
C VAL A 88 11.01 -12.39 24.41
N LEU A 89 12.02 -11.59 24.09
CA LEU A 89 12.53 -11.45 22.73
C LEU A 89 13.05 -12.82 22.22
N ILE A 90 13.86 -13.52 22.98
CA ILE A 90 14.37 -14.85 22.61
C ILE A 90 13.22 -15.85 22.47
N LEU A 91 12.26 -15.83 23.40
CA LEU A 91 11.10 -16.70 23.35
C LEU A 91 10.23 -16.42 22.13
N SER A 92 9.99 -15.15 21.80
CA SER A 92 9.20 -14.76 20.62
C SER A 92 9.86 -15.22 19.32
N LEU A 93 11.19 -15.07 19.20
CA LEU A 93 11.95 -15.61 18.09
C LEU A 93 11.81 -17.14 18.03
N GLY A 94 11.96 -17.84 19.16
CA GLY A 94 11.76 -19.28 19.23
C GLY A 94 10.38 -19.72 18.77
N VAL A 95 9.32 -19.01 19.16
CA VAL A 95 7.95 -19.27 18.73
C VAL A 95 7.80 -19.08 17.22
N VAL A 96 8.34 -17.99 16.66
CA VAL A 96 8.29 -17.73 15.21
C VAL A 96 8.97 -18.86 14.43
N PHE A 97 10.14 -19.31 14.87
CA PHE A 97 10.86 -20.39 14.18
C PHE A 97 10.24 -21.77 14.38
N ALA A 98 9.84 -22.11 15.62
CA ALA A 98 9.34 -23.46 15.95
C ALA A 98 7.98 -23.77 15.30
N PHE A 99 7.12 -22.76 15.19
CA PHE A 99 5.77 -22.96 14.64
C PHE A 99 5.66 -22.60 13.16
N ASN A 100 6.79 -22.32 12.48
CA ASN A 100 6.80 -21.91 11.07
C ASN A 100 5.70 -20.88 10.78
N SER A 101 5.63 -19.89 11.66
CA SER A 101 4.53 -18.93 11.72
C SER A 101 4.48 -18.07 10.45
N GLY A 102 3.31 -17.49 10.17
CA GLY A 102 3.16 -16.52 9.07
C GLY A 102 4.20 -15.41 9.12
N ALA A 103 4.61 -14.97 10.33
CA ALA A 103 5.66 -13.98 10.51
C ALA A 103 7.02 -14.42 9.95
N TYR A 104 7.38 -15.70 10.06
CA TYR A 104 8.60 -16.24 9.45
C TYR A 104 8.54 -16.16 7.92
N HIS A 105 7.44 -16.62 7.31
CA HIS A 105 7.27 -16.57 5.87
C HIS A 105 7.23 -15.15 5.34
N LEU A 106 6.56 -14.22 6.04
CA LEU A 106 6.57 -12.80 5.71
C LEU A 106 7.98 -12.20 5.78
N GLY A 107 8.75 -12.58 6.81
CA GLY A 107 10.15 -12.15 6.95
C GLY A 107 11.03 -12.68 5.81
N MET A 108 10.84 -13.94 5.41
CA MET A 108 11.55 -14.50 4.25
C MET A 108 11.16 -13.83 2.94
N ALA A 109 9.86 -13.58 2.72
CA ALA A 109 9.40 -12.82 1.57
C ALA A 109 9.99 -11.39 1.54
N ALA A 110 10.06 -10.73 2.71
CA ALA A 110 10.64 -9.41 2.84
C ALA A 110 12.14 -9.39 2.49
N LYS A 111 12.89 -10.39 2.96
CA LYS A 111 14.31 -10.58 2.63
C LYS A 111 14.51 -10.76 1.14
N GLU A 112 13.73 -11.63 0.50
CA GLU A 112 13.82 -11.88 -0.93
C GLU A 112 13.42 -10.62 -1.73
N ASN A 113 12.40 -9.87 -1.33
CA ASN A 113 12.07 -8.59 -1.95
C ASN A 113 13.23 -7.60 -1.89
N PHE A 114 13.87 -7.49 -0.74
CA PHE A 114 15.02 -6.60 -0.58
C PHE A 114 16.20 -7.02 -1.45
N ALA A 115 16.49 -8.31 -1.55
CA ALA A 115 17.52 -8.83 -2.46
C ALA A 115 17.17 -8.57 -3.93
N GLY A 116 15.90 -8.71 -4.30
CA GLY A 116 15.41 -8.36 -5.62
C GLY A 116 15.55 -6.87 -5.95
N ASP A 117 15.25 -5.99 -4.97
CA ASP A 117 15.44 -4.54 -5.13
C ASP A 117 16.93 -4.19 -5.36
N ILE A 118 17.85 -4.83 -4.60
CA ILE A 118 19.30 -4.65 -4.79
C ILE A 118 19.74 -5.13 -6.18
N ALA A 119 19.29 -6.33 -6.59
CA ALA A 119 19.63 -6.87 -7.91
C ALA A 119 19.09 -5.97 -9.03
N SER A 120 17.89 -5.41 -8.87
CA SER A 120 17.29 -4.45 -9.79
C SER A 120 18.09 -3.15 -9.89
N LEU A 121 18.59 -2.64 -8.76
CA LEU A 121 19.48 -1.46 -8.73
C LEU A 121 20.83 -1.70 -9.40
N LEU A 122 21.32 -2.95 -9.38
CA LEU A 122 22.53 -3.38 -10.06
C LEU A 122 22.29 -3.77 -11.53
N GLU A 123 21.08 -3.55 -12.03
CA GLU A 123 20.63 -3.89 -13.39
C GLU A 123 20.69 -5.40 -13.71
N ASP A 124 20.85 -6.25 -12.69
CA ASP A 124 20.77 -7.70 -12.83
C ASP A 124 19.31 -8.17 -12.80
N ARG A 125 18.67 -8.09 -13.97
CA ARG A 125 17.25 -8.45 -14.14
C ARG A 125 16.97 -9.91 -13.80
N THR A 126 17.90 -10.80 -14.13
CA THR A 126 17.74 -12.25 -13.91
C THR A 126 17.70 -12.56 -12.42
N MET A 127 18.64 -12.02 -11.66
CA MET A 127 18.66 -12.19 -10.21
C MET A 127 17.49 -11.49 -9.53
N ALA A 128 17.12 -10.29 -10.00
CA ALA A 128 15.93 -9.59 -9.49
C ALA A 128 14.66 -10.43 -9.65
N GLU A 129 14.46 -11.02 -10.84
CA GLU A 129 13.31 -11.88 -11.12
C GLU A 129 13.29 -13.12 -10.24
N ILE A 130 14.44 -13.80 -10.05
CA ILE A 130 14.57 -14.98 -9.18
C ILE A 130 14.17 -14.61 -7.74
N HIS A 131 14.69 -13.52 -7.21
CA HIS A 131 14.39 -13.09 -5.85
C HIS A 131 12.92 -12.71 -5.67
N TYR A 132 12.32 -11.96 -6.60
CA TYR A 132 10.89 -11.64 -6.50
C TYR A 132 9.99 -12.87 -6.63
N LYS A 133 10.34 -13.83 -7.50
CA LYS A 133 9.63 -15.13 -7.56
C LYS A 133 9.77 -15.91 -6.25
N ASN A 134 10.95 -15.97 -5.66
CA ASN A 134 11.14 -16.59 -4.35
C ASN A 134 10.29 -15.90 -3.27
N ALA A 135 10.20 -14.57 -3.29
CA ALA A 135 9.35 -13.85 -2.37
C ALA A 135 7.86 -14.23 -2.50
N THR A 136 7.37 -14.48 -3.73
CA THR A 136 5.99 -14.96 -3.94
C THR A 136 5.76 -16.38 -3.44
N LEU A 137 6.80 -17.25 -3.41
CA LEU A 137 6.71 -18.59 -2.82
C LEU A 137 6.51 -18.53 -1.31
N HIS A 138 7.13 -17.59 -0.64
CA HIS A 138 6.96 -17.37 0.80
C HIS A 138 5.66 -16.65 1.15
N SER A 139 5.22 -15.73 0.31
CA SER A 139 3.97 -14.97 0.50
C SER A 139 3.29 -14.74 -0.85
N ARG A 140 2.27 -15.54 -1.16
CA ARG A 140 1.49 -15.41 -2.41
C ARG A 140 0.72 -14.10 -2.48
N LEU A 141 0.30 -13.57 -1.33
CA LEU A 141 -0.42 -12.29 -1.20
C LEU A 141 0.54 -11.10 -1.09
N ASN A 142 1.64 -11.16 -1.82
CA ASN A 142 2.69 -10.16 -1.81
C ASN A 142 2.57 -9.23 -3.02
N THR A 143 1.87 -8.12 -2.84
CA THR A 143 1.68 -7.10 -3.89
C THR A 143 3.02 -6.55 -4.39
N LYS A 144 4.00 -6.32 -3.49
CA LYS A 144 5.32 -5.78 -3.85
C LYS A 144 6.02 -6.67 -4.88
N SER A 145 6.14 -7.97 -4.62
CA SER A 145 6.79 -8.90 -5.55
C SER A 145 6.09 -8.97 -6.90
N ASN A 146 4.75 -9.06 -6.88
CA ASN A 146 3.97 -9.13 -8.11
C ASN A 146 4.13 -7.85 -8.95
N LEU A 147 4.08 -6.66 -8.33
CA LEU A 147 4.30 -5.40 -9.05
C LEU A 147 5.72 -5.25 -9.56
N SER A 148 6.72 -5.72 -8.80
CA SER A 148 8.11 -5.72 -9.26
C SER A 148 8.31 -6.65 -10.46
N LEU A 149 7.70 -7.85 -10.43
CA LEU A 149 7.70 -8.78 -11.57
C LEU A 149 6.95 -8.20 -12.77
N ALA A 150 5.84 -7.51 -12.55
CA ALA A 150 5.14 -6.77 -13.61
C ALA A 150 6.06 -5.72 -14.24
N ALA A 151 6.75 -4.92 -13.43
CA ALA A 151 7.69 -3.90 -13.94
C ALA A 151 8.82 -4.51 -14.77
N LEU A 152 9.39 -5.65 -14.36
CA LEU A 152 10.40 -6.37 -15.13
C LEU A 152 9.84 -6.90 -16.46
N ALA A 153 8.61 -7.45 -16.46
CA ALA A 153 7.95 -7.91 -17.68
C ALA A 153 7.67 -6.74 -18.64
N GLN A 154 7.19 -5.60 -18.12
CA GLN A 154 6.99 -4.39 -18.92
C GLN A 154 8.30 -3.91 -19.59
N GLN A 155 9.39 -3.89 -18.84
CA GLN A 155 10.71 -3.53 -19.39
C GLN A 155 11.22 -4.51 -20.45
N ALA A 156 10.79 -5.78 -20.36
CA ALA A 156 11.10 -6.80 -21.35
C ALA A 156 10.17 -6.76 -22.57
N GLY A 157 9.10 -5.96 -22.55
CA GLY A 157 8.07 -5.94 -23.59
C GLY A 157 7.12 -7.15 -23.54
N ASP A 158 7.12 -7.93 -22.44
CA ASP A 158 6.26 -9.09 -22.26
C ASP A 158 4.92 -8.65 -21.65
N THR A 159 3.98 -8.30 -22.52
CA THR A 159 2.65 -7.78 -22.16
C THR A 159 1.82 -8.84 -21.42
N GLU A 160 1.93 -10.11 -21.81
CA GLU A 160 1.15 -11.20 -21.21
C GLU A 160 1.57 -11.41 -19.75
N THR A 161 2.87 -11.55 -19.49
CA THR A 161 3.41 -11.67 -18.13
C THR A 161 3.14 -10.43 -17.30
N PHE A 162 3.22 -9.22 -17.89
CA PHE A 162 2.85 -7.99 -17.23
C PHE A 162 1.39 -8.00 -16.79
N ALA A 163 0.46 -8.33 -17.69
CA ALA A 163 -0.97 -8.42 -17.40
C ALA A 163 -1.27 -9.44 -16.28
N TYR A 164 -0.60 -10.60 -16.32
CA TYR A 164 -0.74 -11.63 -15.29
C TYR A 164 -0.40 -11.12 -13.89
N TYR A 165 0.76 -10.48 -13.73
CA TYR A 165 1.19 -9.98 -12.42
C TYR A 165 0.38 -8.79 -11.93
N VAL A 166 -0.05 -7.90 -12.83
CA VAL A 166 -0.96 -6.78 -12.47
C VAL A 166 -2.32 -7.32 -12.03
N ALA A 167 -2.90 -8.28 -12.76
CA ALA A 167 -4.17 -8.92 -12.39
C ALA A 167 -4.07 -9.65 -11.04
N THR A 168 -2.94 -10.33 -10.79
CA THR A 168 -2.68 -10.98 -9.51
C THR A 168 -2.63 -9.94 -8.38
N SER A 169 -1.92 -8.83 -8.59
CA SER A 169 -1.84 -7.74 -7.60
C SER A 169 -3.19 -7.10 -7.34
N GLN A 170 -4.01 -6.90 -8.37
CA GLN A 170 -5.37 -6.37 -8.25
C GLN A 170 -6.28 -7.30 -7.42
N SER A 171 -6.12 -8.62 -7.55
CA SER A 171 -6.89 -9.58 -6.76
C SER A 171 -6.58 -9.51 -5.26
N ILE A 172 -5.36 -9.07 -4.91
CA ILE A 172 -4.88 -8.92 -3.53
C ILE A 172 -5.26 -7.54 -2.97
N ASN A 173 -4.98 -6.51 -3.75
CA ASN A 173 -5.22 -5.12 -3.38
C ASN A 173 -6.09 -4.46 -4.46
N LYS A 174 -7.30 -4.10 -4.10
CA LYS A 174 -8.25 -3.42 -5.00
C LYS A 174 -7.88 -1.94 -5.23
N ASP A 175 -6.63 -1.67 -5.55
CA ASP A 175 -6.19 -0.32 -5.86
C ASP A 175 -6.74 0.10 -7.24
N PRO A 176 -7.47 1.21 -7.34
CA PRO A 176 -7.95 1.75 -8.62
C PRO A 176 -6.84 1.89 -9.67
N ALA A 177 -5.62 2.23 -9.26
CA ALA A 177 -4.49 2.37 -10.19
C ALA A 177 -4.15 1.05 -10.92
N LEU A 178 -4.27 -0.10 -10.24
CA LEU A 178 -4.03 -1.42 -10.84
C LEU A 178 -5.13 -1.78 -11.84
N SER A 179 -6.38 -1.42 -11.54
CA SER A 179 -7.50 -1.61 -12.46
C SER A 179 -7.34 -0.78 -13.73
N VAL A 180 -6.91 0.48 -13.58
CA VAL A 180 -6.59 1.35 -14.71
C VAL A 180 -5.42 0.79 -15.53
N ALA A 181 -4.35 0.33 -14.88
CA ALA A 181 -3.21 -0.26 -15.59
C ALA A 181 -3.62 -1.48 -16.41
N LEU A 182 -4.39 -2.40 -15.83
CA LEU A 182 -4.87 -3.60 -16.50
C LEU A 182 -5.83 -3.25 -17.66
N ALA A 183 -6.74 -2.31 -17.44
CA ALA A 183 -7.66 -1.86 -18.49
C ALA A 183 -6.91 -1.20 -19.67
N ASN A 184 -5.83 -0.46 -19.38
CA ASN A 184 -5.00 0.12 -20.44
C ASN A 184 -4.28 -0.93 -21.27
N ILE A 185 -3.88 -2.06 -20.68
CA ILE A 185 -3.31 -3.20 -21.44
C ILE A 185 -4.36 -3.74 -22.41
N PHE A 186 -5.54 -4.11 -21.92
CA PHE A 186 -6.61 -4.60 -22.78
C PHE A 186 -6.99 -3.61 -23.87
N ALA A 187 -7.03 -2.33 -23.52
CA ALA A 187 -7.35 -1.29 -24.48
C ALA A 187 -6.25 -1.10 -25.56
N ALA A 188 -4.98 -1.30 -25.22
CA ALA A 188 -3.87 -1.27 -26.17
C ALA A 188 -3.90 -2.48 -27.13
N GLU A 189 -4.37 -3.63 -26.64
CA GLU A 189 -4.56 -4.85 -27.43
C GLU A 189 -5.88 -4.84 -28.23
N ASN A 190 -6.59 -3.71 -28.25
CA ASN A 190 -7.88 -3.54 -28.92
C ASN A 190 -9.01 -4.43 -28.37
N HIS A 191 -8.99 -4.66 -27.05
CA HIS A 191 -10.01 -5.36 -26.28
C HIS A 191 -10.78 -4.40 -25.35
N PRO A 192 -11.57 -3.45 -25.87
CA PRO A 192 -12.23 -2.42 -25.06
C PRO A 192 -13.29 -2.96 -24.09
N PHE A 193 -13.93 -4.09 -24.43
CA PHE A 193 -14.90 -4.74 -23.55
C PHE A 193 -14.22 -5.36 -22.31
N ASP A 194 -13.05 -6.00 -22.47
CA ASP A 194 -12.31 -6.57 -21.35
C ASP A 194 -11.77 -5.46 -20.46
N ALA A 195 -11.31 -4.35 -21.05
CA ALA A 195 -10.95 -3.15 -20.33
C ALA A 195 -12.13 -2.59 -19.51
N LEU A 196 -13.30 -2.45 -20.14
CA LEU A 196 -14.52 -1.97 -19.49
C LEU A 196 -14.95 -2.89 -18.33
N PHE A 197 -14.96 -4.21 -18.56
CA PHE A 197 -15.29 -5.18 -17.54
C PHE A 197 -14.34 -5.16 -16.35
N THR A 198 -13.05 -4.96 -16.60
CA THR A 198 -12.04 -4.80 -15.56
C THR A 198 -12.30 -3.56 -14.70
N LEU A 199 -12.61 -2.43 -15.32
CA LEU A 199 -12.91 -1.18 -14.63
C LEU A 199 -14.22 -1.25 -13.84
N GLN A 200 -15.26 -1.90 -14.38
CA GLN A 200 -16.56 -2.05 -13.71
C GLN A 200 -16.50 -2.90 -12.43
N LYS A 201 -15.49 -3.74 -12.26
CA LYS A 201 -15.25 -4.47 -11.00
C LYS A 201 -14.70 -3.58 -9.89
N SER A 202 -14.24 -2.38 -10.23
CA SER A 202 -13.71 -1.40 -9.31
C SER A 202 -14.77 -0.37 -8.93
N ASP A 203 -14.50 0.44 -7.93
CA ASP A 203 -15.44 1.46 -7.49
C ASP A 203 -15.52 2.60 -8.53
N ALA A 204 -16.65 2.68 -9.23
CA ALA A 204 -16.91 3.73 -10.21
C ALA A 204 -17.07 5.13 -9.58
N SER A 205 -17.16 5.26 -8.25
CA SER A 205 -17.13 6.56 -7.57
C SER A 205 -15.73 7.18 -7.56
N ASP A 206 -14.67 6.40 -7.78
CA ASP A 206 -13.33 6.93 -7.99
C ASP A 206 -13.27 7.66 -9.34
N PRO A 207 -12.93 8.95 -9.37
CA PRO A 207 -12.94 9.74 -10.59
C PRO A 207 -11.95 9.24 -11.65
N ARG A 208 -10.88 8.54 -11.25
CA ARG A 208 -9.92 7.90 -12.16
C ARG A 208 -10.58 6.75 -12.90
N ILE A 209 -11.32 5.91 -12.18
CA ILE A 209 -12.06 4.77 -12.75
C ILE A 209 -13.16 5.28 -13.68
N ALA A 210 -13.97 6.23 -13.23
CA ALA A 210 -15.03 6.82 -14.06
C ALA A 210 -14.47 7.41 -15.37
N THR A 211 -13.36 8.14 -15.30
CA THR A 211 -12.69 8.68 -16.49
C THR A 211 -12.24 7.58 -17.46
N GLN A 212 -11.66 6.50 -16.94
CA GLN A 212 -11.22 5.38 -17.78
C GLN A 212 -12.39 4.63 -18.39
N ILE A 213 -13.49 4.46 -17.67
CA ILE A 213 -14.75 3.90 -18.22
C ILE A 213 -15.26 4.77 -19.37
N ALA A 214 -15.26 6.11 -19.19
CA ALA A 214 -15.65 7.04 -20.25
C ALA A 214 -14.80 6.85 -21.51
N LEU A 215 -13.48 6.77 -21.39
CA LEU A 215 -12.57 6.52 -22.50
C LEU A 215 -12.84 5.19 -23.24
N GLN A 216 -13.22 4.13 -22.50
CA GLN A 216 -13.60 2.88 -23.19
C GLN A 216 -14.93 3.03 -23.94
N TYR A 217 -15.90 3.77 -23.40
CA TYR A 217 -17.15 4.05 -24.13
C TYR A 217 -16.92 4.93 -25.37
N GLU A 218 -15.96 5.85 -25.35
CA GLU A 218 -15.53 6.56 -26.57
C GLU A 218 -15.02 5.62 -27.64
N ARG A 219 -14.16 4.67 -27.28
CA ARG A 219 -13.62 3.65 -28.20
C ARG A 219 -14.71 2.75 -28.76
N LEU A 220 -15.77 2.51 -27.99
CA LEU A 220 -16.96 1.77 -28.39
C LEU A 220 -17.99 2.61 -29.15
N ALA A 221 -17.65 3.86 -29.47
CA ALA A 221 -18.53 4.82 -30.15
C ALA A 221 -19.90 5.01 -29.43
N SER A 222 -19.88 4.99 -28.09
CA SER A 222 -21.06 5.23 -27.24
C SER A 222 -20.95 6.59 -26.53
N PRO A 223 -21.24 7.70 -27.22
CA PRO A 223 -20.98 9.04 -26.72
C PRO A 223 -21.79 9.41 -25.48
N ASP A 224 -23.07 8.97 -25.42
CA ASP A 224 -23.93 9.26 -24.27
C ASP A 224 -23.39 8.62 -22.97
N SER A 225 -22.92 7.37 -23.07
CA SER A 225 -22.30 6.67 -21.95
C SER A 225 -20.97 7.33 -21.56
N ALA A 226 -20.15 7.72 -22.53
CA ALA A 226 -18.90 8.43 -22.26
C ALA A 226 -19.18 9.75 -21.52
N ALA A 227 -20.13 10.55 -21.98
CA ALA A 227 -20.50 11.81 -21.34
C ALA A 227 -21.01 11.59 -19.90
N TYR A 228 -21.82 10.55 -19.68
CA TYR A 228 -22.30 10.21 -18.34
C TYR A 228 -21.14 9.97 -17.37
N PHE A 229 -20.15 9.16 -17.76
CA PHE A 229 -19.02 8.83 -16.88
C PHE A 229 -18.04 9.98 -16.71
N TYR A 230 -17.84 10.85 -17.70
CA TYR A 230 -17.07 12.09 -17.51
C TYR A 230 -17.76 13.03 -16.53
N ASN A 231 -19.08 13.17 -16.59
CA ASN A 231 -19.85 13.93 -15.60
C ASN A 231 -19.76 13.32 -14.21
N GLN A 232 -19.80 11.99 -14.10
CA GLN A 232 -19.60 11.28 -12.82
C GLN A 232 -18.22 11.57 -12.23
N ALA A 233 -17.15 11.49 -13.05
CA ALA A 233 -15.79 11.80 -12.60
C ALA A 233 -15.67 13.24 -12.07
N TYR A 234 -16.25 14.20 -12.79
CA TYR A 234 -16.29 15.60 -12.35
C TYR A 234 -17.05 15.78 -11.03
N ASN A 235 -18.24 15.18 -10.91
CA ASN A 235 -19.05 15.28 -9.69
C ASN A 235 -18.35 14.70 -8.46
N SER A 236 -17.49 13.68 -8.65
CA SER A 236 -16.70 13.07 -7.57
C SER A 236 -15.50 13.93 -7.13
N ALA A 237 -14.99 14.79 -8.00
CA ALA A 237 -13.84 15.65 -7.72
C ALA A 237 -13.93 16.98 -8.51
N PRO A 238 -14.87 17.87 -8.16
CA PRO A 238 -15.17 19.08 -8.93
C PRO A 238 -14.04 20.10 -8.95
N ASP A 239 -13.18 20.09 -7.93
CA ASP A 239 -12.04 21.02 -7.82
C ASP A 239 -10.85 20.61 -8.70
N ASN A 240 -10.90 19.43 -9.34
CA ASN A 240 -9.82 18.97 -10.18
C ASN A 240 -10.01 19.44 -11.63
N PRO A 241 -9.10 20.27 -12.17
CA PRO A 241 -9.24 20.85 -13.50
C PRO A 241 -9.24 19.81 -14.63
N LEU A 242 -8.62 18.64 -14.41
CA LEU A 242 -8.63 17.56 -15.40
C LEU A 242 -10.05 17.01 -15.65
N TYR A 243 -10.81 16.78 -14.57
CA TYR A 243 -12.17 16.23 -14.70
C TYR A 243 -13.14 17.30 -15.23
N LEU A 244 -12.95 18.55 -14.85
CA LEU A 244 -13.67 19.67 -15.45
C LEU A 244 -13.41 19.76 -16.97
N ALA A 245 -12.16 19.64 -17.39
CA ALA A 245 -11.78 19.67 -18.80
C ALA A 245 -12.44 18.55 -19.60
N ASN A 246 -12.46 17.33 -19.06
CA ASN A 246 -13.10 16.16 -19.67
C ASN A 246 -14.63 16.33 -19.76
N LYS A 247 -15.25 16.89 -18.71
CA LYS A 247 -16.69 17.23 -18.74
C LYS A 247 -17.02 18.24 -19.84
N ILE A 248 -16.26 19.36 -19.93
CA ILE A 248 -16.46 20.37 -20.95
C ILE A 248 -16.36 19.78 -22.36
N TYR A 249 -15.36 18.92 -22.58
CA TYR A 249 -15.20 18.18 -23.84
C TYR A 249 -16.44 17.34 -24.14
N ALA A 250 -16.90 16.53 -23.20
CA ALA A 250 -18.05 15.65 -23.37
C ALA A 250 -19.35 16.42 -23.64
N ASP A 251 -19.62 17.47 -22.88
CA ASP A 251 -20.81 18.31 -23.05
C ASP A 251 -20.83 18.94 -24.45
N LYS A 252 -19.71 19.43 -24.95
CA LYS A 252 -19.60 20.08 -26.24
C LYS A 252 -19.67 19.10 -27.41
N ILE A 253 -18.86 18.03 -27.35
CA ILE A 253 -18.67 17.14 -28.51
C ILE A 253 -19.77 16.08 -28.60
N TYR A 254 -20.19 15.50 -27.47
CA TYR A 254 -21.15 14.40 -27.46
C TYR A 254 -22.57 14.88 -27.26
N LEU A 255 -22.83 15.71 -26.26
CA LEU A 255 -24.17 16.18 -25.94
C LEU A 255 -24.57 17.41 -26.76
N LYS A 256 -23.64 18.04 -27.47
CA LYS A 256 -23.83 19.28 -28.24
C LYS A 256 -24.45 20.41 -27.40
N GLN A 257 -24.19 20.39 -26.10
CA GLN A 257 -24.64 21.37 -25.15
C GLN A 257 -23.60 22.48 -24.99
N LYS A 258 -24.05 23.68 -24.61
CA LYS A 258 -23.13 24.72 -24.20
C LYS A 258 -22.60 24.39 -22.82
N PRO A 259 -21.29 24.16 -22.65
CA PRO A 259 -20.77 23.78 -21.35
C PRO A 259 -20.92 24.95 -20.35
N GLU A 260 -21.44 24.63 -19.17
CA GLU A 260 -21.49 25.54 -18.04
C GLU A 260 -20.23 25.33 -17.20
N PHE A 261 -19.36 26.32 -17.15
CA PHE A 261 -18.15 26.30 -16.35
C PHE A 261 -17.76 27.72 -15.91
N ASN A 262 -17.07 27.80 -14.79
CA ASN A 262 -16.42 29.05 -14.40
C ASN A 262 -15.12 29.20 -15.22
N PRO A 263 -14.80 30.42 -15.68
CA PRO A 263 -13.53 30.68 -16.34
C PRO A 263 -12.38 30.20 -15.48
N SER A 264 -11.56 29.31 -16.05
CA SER A 264 -10.40 28.74 -15.36
C SER A 264 -9.15 29.09 -16.17
N GLU A 265 -8.10 29.50 -15.49
CA GLU A 265 -6.79 29.75 -16.10
C GLU A 265 -5.99 28.46 -16.28
N GLU A 266 -6.52 27.33 -15.82
CA GLU A 266 -5.86 26.05 -15.90
C GLU A 266 -5.65 25.58 -17.34
N MET A 267 -4.41 25.24 -17.66
CA MET A 267 -3.98 24.91 -19.02
C MET A 267 -4.76 23.72 -19.62
N ALA A 268 -5.09 22.72 -18.82
CA ALA A 268 -5.85 21.55 -19.28
C ALA A 268 -7.27 21.92 -19.74
N VAL A 269 -7.94 22.79 -18.99
CA VAL A 269 -9.28 23.30 -19.32
C VAL A 269 -9.22 24.14 -20.59
N GLN A 270 -8.25 25.04 -20.71
CA GLN A 270 -8.06 25.88 -21.89
C GLN A 270 -7.75 25.06 -23.14
N ALA A 271 -6.91 24.02 -23.02
CA ALA A 271 -6.61 23.13 -24.14
C ALA A 271 -7.85 22.41 -24.67
N ASN A 272 -8.73 21.91 -23.79
CA ASN A 272 -9.97 21.25 -24.18
C ASN A 272 -11.01 22.26 -24.72
N LEU A 273 -11.05 23.46 -24.20
CA LEU A 273 -11.87 24.55 -24.74
C LEU A 273 -11.46 24.89 -26.17
N LEU A 274 -10.16 25.05 -26.43
CA LEU A 274 -9.62 25.29 -27.77
C LEU A 274 -9.93 24.16 -28.73
N ALA A 275 -9.67 22.92 -28.31
CA ALA A 275 -9.99 21.70 -29.09
C ALA A 275 -11.49 21.61 -29.41
N SER A 276 -12.35 22.09 -28.52
CA SER A 276 -13.81 22.14 -28.69
C SER A 276 -14.32 23.37 -29.48
N GLY A 277 -13.42 24.26 -29.95
CA GLY A 277 -13.78 25.46 -30.65
C GLY A 277 -14.48 26.51 -29.76
N ILE A 278 -14.25 26.48 -28.44
CA ILE A 278 -14.78 27.48 -27.51
C ILE A 278 -13.71 28.55 -27.28
N PRO A 279 -14.05 29.86 -27.35
CA PRO A 279 -13.09 30.92 -27.09
C PRO A 279 -12.49 30.78 -25.67
N THR A 280 -11.18 30.78 -25.58
CA THR A 280 -10.46 30.86 -24.31
C THR A 280 -10.24 32.27 -23.87
N ALA A 281 -10.11 32.48 -22.55
CA ALA A 281 -9.57 33.77 -22.07
C ALA A 281 -8.14 33.98 -22.59
N PRO A 282 -7.70 35.20 -22.85
CA PRO A 282 -6.33 35.45 -23.31
C PRO A 282 -5.36 34.90 -22.27
N MET A 283 -4.48 33.96 -22.70
CA MET A 283 -3.40 33.46 -21.84
C MET A 283 -2.52 34.66 -21.44
N ASN A 284 -2.40 34.86 -20.14
CA ASN A 284 -1.49 35.86 -19.62
C ASN A 284 -0.05 35.36 -19.87
N PRO A 285 0.79 36.02 -20.68
CA PRO A 285 2.10 35.51 -21.07
C PRO A 285 3.18 35.66 -19.98
N THR A 286 2.78 35.66 -18.71
CA THR A 286 3.73 35.72 -17.58
C THR A 286 4.03 34.31 -17.07
N PHE A 287 4.89 33.60 -17.81
CA PHE A 287 5.76 32.53 -17.29
C PHE A 287 7.16 32.70 -17.89
#